data_dd7e6a2db510e7c215ccdde063211e92
#
_entry.id   dd7e6a2db510e7c215ccdde063211e92
#
_cell.length_a   1.000
_cell.length_b   1.000
_cell.length_c   1.000
_cell.angle_alpha   90.00
_cell.angle_beta   90.00
_cell.angle_gamma   90.00
#
_symmetry.space_group_name_H-M   'P 1'
#
loop_
_entity.id
_entity.type
_entity.pdbx_description
1 polymer ?
#
loop_
_entity_poly.entity_id
_entity_poly.type
_entity_poly.pdbx_seq_one_letter_code
_entity_poly.pdbx_strand_id
1 'polypeptide(L)'
;MSQAPASTASWTDLMDAALLGAIEGGLPLDPRPYAAVAQGLGITEAEVIDRLGRLLADGTIRRLGVVVRHQELGYRANAMVVWALPDERVTELGERIGGLPFVTLSYRRPKRPGWPYNLFTMIHGRDRAAVLAQVDRIKDVCGLPSVDCAVLFSGRRFKQRGARYGTARLGPAATRNSSPPSFDAAKAVGGPAMPAATPNPPGLHP
;
A
#
# COMPACT_ATOMS: atom_id res chain seq x y z
N MET A 1 -10.71 18.61 -34.67
CA MET A 1 -11.41 17.98 -33.53
C MET A 1 -11.27 16.48 -33.67
N SER A 2 -10.22 15.92 -33.06
CA SER A 2 -9.95 14.47 -33.12
C SER A 2 -10.46 13.86 -31.82
N GLN A 3 -11.53 13.07 -31.93
CA GLN A 3 -12.03 12.26 -30.82
C GLN A 3 -11.05 11.10 -30.60
N ALA A 4 -10.43 11.07 -29.41
CA ALA A 4 -9.74 9.89 -28.95
C ALA A 4 -10.74 8.72 -28.86
N PRO A 5 -10.37 7.50 -29.31
CA PRO A 5 -11.26 6.35 -29.20
C PRO A 5 -11.47 6.05 -27.70
N ALA A 6 -12.76 6.02 -27.29
CA ALA A 6 -13.13 5.51 -26.00
C ALA A 6 -12.60 4.08 -25.88
N SER A 7 -11.68 3.87 -24.95
CA SER A 7 -11.23 2.54 -24.53
C SER A 7 -12.48 1.79 -24.07
N THR A 8 -13.01 0.91 -24.90
CA THR A 8 -13.95 -0.11 -24.47
C THR A 8 -13.16 -1.02 -23.51
N ALA A 9 -13.29 -0.75 -22.22
CA ALA A 9 -12.85 -1.67 -21.19
C ALA A 9 -13.51 -3.01 -21.50
N SER A 10 -12.75 -3.97 -22.00
CA SER A 10 -13.16 -5.35 -22.15
C SER A 10 -13.48 -5.86 -20.75
N TRP A 11 -14.76 -5.89 -20.42
CA TRP A 11 -15.21 -6.50 -19.19
C TRP A 11 -14.77 -7.95 -19.21
N THR A 12 -14.02 -8.35 -18.19
CA THR A 12 -13.64 -9.73 -17.95
C THR A 12 -14.89 -10.59 -18.02
N ASP A 13 -14.87 -11.66 -18.79
CA ASP A 13 -15.97 -12.60 -18.80
C ASP A 13 -16.15 -13.27 -17.43
N LEU A 14 -17.25 -14.01 -17.24
CA LEU A 14 -17.53 -14.67 -15.95
C LEU A 14 -16.42 -15.65 -15.54
N MET A 15 -15.73 -16.24 -16.53
CA MET A 15 -14.61 -17.15 -16.28
C MET A 15 -13.38 -16.40 -15.80
N ASP A 16 -13.08 -15.22 -16.36
CA ASP A 16 -11.98 -14.37 -15.89
C ASP A 16 -12.24 -13.90 -14.45
N ALA A 17 -13.48 -13.53 -14.13
CA ALA A 17 -13.85 -13.18 -12.76
C ALA A 17 -13.71 -14.36 -11.79
N ALA A 18 -14.09 -15.57 -12.21
CA ALA A 18 -13.91 -16.79 -11.42
C ALA A 18 -12.41 -17.12 -11.24
N LEU A 19 -11.61 -16.97 -12.31
CA LEU A 19 -10.15 -17.15 -12.27
C LEU A 19 -9.49 -16.17 -11.30
N LEU A 20 -9.82 -14.88 -11.37
CA LEU A 20 -9.32 -13.87 -10.44
C LEU A 20 -9.70 -14.22 -8.99
N GLY A 21 -10.94 -14.65 -8.76
CA GLY A 21 -11.39 -15.12 -7.45
C GLY A 21 -10.62 -16.34 -6.92
N ALA A 22 -10.27 -17.27 -7.81
CA ALA A 22 -9.52 -18.48 -7.44
C ALA A 22 -8.07 -18.18 -7.03
N ILE A 23 -7.45 -17.15 -7.63
CA ILE A 23 -6.03 -16.81 -7.40
C ILE A 23 -5.82 -15.63 -6.42
N GLU A 24 -6.84 -14.86 -6.07
CA GLU A 24 -6.69 -13.69 -5.16
C GLU A 24 -6.17 -14.06 -3.77
N GLY A 25 -6.36 -15.31 -3.35
CA GLY A 25 -5.82 -15.87 -2.10
C GLY A 25 -4.38 -16.37 -2.21
N GLY A 26 -3.83 -16.39 -3.41
CA GLY A 26 -2.56 -16.99 -3.78
C GLY A 26 -2.75 -18.26 -4.60
N LEU A 27 -1.71 -18.65 -5.33
CA LEU A 27 -1.69 -19.93 -6.05
C LEU A 27 -1.55 -21.11 -5.07
N PRO A 28 -2.12 -22.28 -5.38
CA PRO A 28 -1.85 -23.50 -4.62
C PRO A 28 -0.36 -23.81 -4.53
N LEU A 29 0.09 -24.33 -3.39
CA LEU A 29 1.47 -24.85 -3.22
C LEU A 29 1.55 -26.25 -3.84
N ASP A 30 1.56 -26.29 -5.15
CA ASP A 30 1.57 -27.49 -5.98
C ASP A 30 2.65 -27.36 -7.05
N PRO A 31 3.33 -28.45 -7.50
CA PRO A 31 4.26 -28.41 -8.62
C PRO A 31 3.65 -27.87 -9.92
N ARG A 32 2.32 -28.02 -10.10
CA ARG A 32 1.55 -27.50 -11.24
C ARG A 32 0.39 -26.63 -10.77
N PRO A 33 0.67 -25.43 -10.24
CA PRO A 33 -0.34 -24.61 -9.59
C PRO A 33 -1.47 -24.17 -10.53
N TYR A 34 -1.16 -23.93 -11.78
CA TYR A 34 -2.17 -23.55 -12.79
C TYR A 34 -3.07 -24.72 -13.17
N ALA A 35 -2.55 -25.96 -13.18
CA ALA A 35 -3.37 -27.15 -13.38
C ALA A 35 -4.35 -27.35 -12.21
N ALA A 36 -3.92 -27.12 -10.98
CA ALA A 36 -4.81 -27.20 -9.82
C ALA A 36 -5.92 -26.13 -9.87
N VAL A 37 -5.61 -24.91 -10.28
CA VAL A 37 -6.61 -23.84 -10.51
C VAL A 37 -7.57 -24.25 -11.64
N ALA A 38 -7.06 -24.75 -12.76
CA ALA A 38 -7.83 -25.18 -13.91
C ALA A 38 -8.85 -26.28 -13.55
N GLN A 39 -8.42 -27.26 -12.76
CA GLN A 39 -9.31 -28.33 -12.26
C GLN A 39 -10.47 -27.75 -11.43
N GLY A 40 -10.20 -26.79 -10.56
CA GLY A 40 -11.24 -26.13 -9.76
C GLY A 40 -12.25 -25.32 -10.57
N LEU A 41 -11.84 -24.84 -11.75
CA LEU A 41 -12.66 -24.02 -12.64
C LEU A 41 -13.29 -24.82 -13.80
N GLY A 42 -12.94 -26.08 -13.98
CA GLY A 42 -13.41 -26.92 -15.08
C GLY A 42 -12.88 -26.51 -16.46
N ILE A 43 -11.69 -25.91 -16.54
CA ILE A 43 -11.01 -25.51 -17.77
C ILE A 43 -9.63 -26.16 -17.87
N THR A 44 -8.91 -25.94 -18.97
CA THR A 44 -7.56 -26.47 -19.16
C THR A 44 -6.50 -25.57 -18.52
N GLU A 45 -5.34 -26.14 -18.15
CA GLU A 45 -4.19 -25.37 -17.66
C GLU A 45 -3.72 -24.33 -18.68
N ALA A 46 -3.71 -24.68 -19.97
CA ALA A 46 -3.36 -23.77 -21.05
C ALA A 46 -4.31 -22.55 -21.06
N GLU A 47 -5.61 -22.78 -20.91
CA GLU A 47 -6.61 -21.71 -20.88
C GLU A 47 -6.41 -20.80 -19.66
N VAL A 48 -6.04 -21.33 -18.48
CA VAL A 48 -5.69 -20.51 -17.32
C VAL A 48 -4.51 -19.60 -17.63
N ILE A 49 -3.45 -20.14 -18.23
CA ILE A 49 -2.23 -19.38 -18.59
C ILE A 49 -2.54 -18.30 -19.62
N ASP A 50 -3.29 -18.62 -20.66
CA ASP A 50 -3.66 -17.66 -21.71
C ASP A 50 -4.54 -16.53 -21.17
N ARG A 51 -5.51 -16.83 -20.31
CA ARG A 51 -6.37 -15.83 -19.66
C ARG A 51 -5.56 -14.92 -18.76
N LEU A 52 -4.67 -15.45 -17.93
CA LEU A 52 -3.78 -14.64 -17.08
C LEU A 52 -2.86 -13.76 -17.91
N GLY A 53 -2.32 -14.28 -19.02
CA GLY A 53 -1.50 -13.53 -19.96
C GLY A 53 -2.24 -12.33 -20.54
N ARG A 54 -3.50 -12.51 -20.98
CA ARG A 54 -4.36 -11.42 -21.48
C ARG A 54 -4.65 -10.39 -20.40
N LEU A 55 -5.04 -10.83 -19.20
CA LEU A 55 -5.38 -9.96 -18.06
C LEU A 55 -4.17 -9.14 -17.58
N LEU A 56 -2.95 -9.66 -17.76
CA LEU A 56 -1.71 -8.92 -17.53
C LEU A 56 -1.43 -7.92 -18.65
N ALA A 57 -1.62 -8.33 -19.91
CA ALA A 57 -1.34 -7.51 -21.08
C ALA A 57 -2.29 -6.30 -21.19
N ASP A 58 -3.57 -6.46 -20.82
CA ASP A 58 -4.57 -5.38 -20.85
C ASP A 58 -4.56 -4.51 -19.57
N GLY A 59 -3.72 -4.85 -18.59
CA GLY A 59 -3.57 -4.09 -17.33
C GLY A 59 -4.66 -4.36 -16.29
N THR A 60 -5.58 -5.28 -16.51
CA THR A 60 -6.56 -5.73 -15.51
C THR A 60 -5.83 -6.29 -14.29
N ILE A 61 -4.82 -7.14 -14.51
CA ILE A 61 -3.84 -7.51 -13.50
C ILE A 61 -2.62 -6.61 -13.67
N ARG A 62 -2.45 -5.63 -12.81
CA ARG A 62 -1.28 -4.73 -12.86
C ARG A 62 0.02 -5.44 -12.53
N ARG A 63 -0.05 -6.45 -11.68
CA ARG A 63 1.13 -7.17 -11.17
C ARG A 63 0.71 -8.52 -10.62
N LEU A 64 1.34 -9.58 -11.08
CA LEU A 64 1.33 -10.90 -10.44
C LEU A 64 2.64 -11.04 -9.65
N GLY A 65 2.56 -11.41 -8.38
CA GLY A 65 3.76 -11.50 -7.54
C GLY A 65 3.51 -12.22 -6.24
N VAL A 66 4.61 -12.52 -5.55
CA VAL A 66 4.59 -13.21 -4.26
C VAL A 66 4.61 -12.18 -3.13
N VAL A 67 3.68 -12.33 -2.17
CA VAL A 67 3.73 -11.57 -0.92
C VAL A 67 4.62 -12.31 0.06
N VAL A 68 5.82 -11.80 0.28
CA VAL A 68 6.82 -12.43 1.15
C VAL A 68 6.62 -11.97 2.59
N ARG A 69 6.74 -12.90 3.53
CA ARG A 69 6.83 -12.58 4.97
C ARG A 69 8.24 -12.06 5.30
N HIS A 70 8.46 -10.79 5.02
CA HIS A 70 9.76 -10.14 5.13
C HIS A 70 10.41 -10.25 6.53
N GLN A 71 9.62 -10.42 7.59
CA GLN A 71 10.13 -10.63 8.94
C GLN A 71 10.94 -11.93 9.07
N GLU A 72 10.51 -12.99 8.36
CA GLU A 72 11.21 -14.29 8.31
C GLU A 72 12.53 -14.19 7.53
N LEU A 73 12.65 -13.22 6.62
CA LEU A 73 13.87 -12.88 5.91
C LEU A 73 14.78 -11.89 6.67
N GLY A 74 14.51 -11.63 7.94
CA GLY A 74 15.31 -10.74 8.77
C GLY A 74 15.00 -9.26 8.67
N TYR A 75 14.03 -8.83 7.84
CA TYR A 75 13.55 -7.45 7.78
C TYR A 75 12.52 -7.20 8.88
N ARG A 76 12.99 -6.83 10.08
CA ARG A 76 12.17 -6.72 11.28
C ARG A 76 11.65 -5.31 11.54
N ALA A 77 12.18 -4.30 10.85
CA ALA A 77 11.77 -2.91 10.97
C ALA A 77 11.11 -2.42 9.69
N ASN A 78 9.82 -2.12 9.78
CA ASN A 78 9.05 -1.46 8.73
C ASN A 78 8.58 -0.12 9.25
N ALA A 79 8.78 0.92 8.47
CA ALA A 79 8.31 2.24 8.83
C ALA A 79 7.56 2.90 7.68
N MET A 80 6.43 3.50 8.01
CA MET A 80 5.82 4.54 7.21
C MET A 80 6.46 5.86 7.61
N VAL A 81 7.18 6.49 6.71
CA VAL A 81 7.72 7.84 6.92
C VAL A 81 6.77 8.83 6.28
N VAL A 82 6.33 9.79 7.06
CA VAL A 82 5.41 10.85 6.62
C VAL A 82 6.16 12.18 6.60
N TRP A 83 5.94 12.96 5.55
CA TRP A 83 6.69 14.18 5.24
C TRP A 83 5.74 15.35 5.07
N ALA A 84 6.04 16.48 5.72
CA ALA A 84 5.32 17.74 5.54
C ALA A 84 6.01 18.57 4.45
N LEU A 85 5.65 18.32 3.20
CA LEU A 85 6.25 19.02 2.06
C LEU A 85 5.41 20.21 1.60
N PRO A 86 6.04 21.22 0.95
CA PRO A 86 5.31 22.21 0.17
C PRO A 86 4.46 21.55 -0.92
N ASP A 87 3.21 22.00 -1.08
CA ASP A 87 2.26 21.31 -1.97
C ASP A 87 2.69 21.36 -3.44
N GLU A 88 3.43 22.38 -3.83
CA GLU A 88 4.01 22.55 -5.16
C GLU A 88 5.16 21.58 -5.46
N ARG A 89 5.86 21.09 -4.43
CA ARG A 89 7.02 20.19 -4.56
C ARG A 89 6.71 18.73 -4.28
N VAL A 90 5.50 18.43 -3.77
CA VAL A 90 5.18 17.06 -3.30
C VAL A 90 5.22 16.02 -4.43
N THR A 91 4.89 16.38 -5.66
CA THR A 91 4.90 15.45 -6.80
C THR A 91 6.34 15.13 -7.20
N GLU A 92 7.16 16.18 -7.47
CA GLU A 92 8.59 16.01 -7.80
C GLU A 92 9.33 15.18 -6.75
N LEU A 93 9.19 15.59 -5.48
CA LEU A 93 9.86 14.90 -4.37
C LEU A 93 9.32 13.48 -4.15
N GLY A 94 8.03 13.26 -4.35
CA GLY A 94 7.41 11.94 -4.25
C GLY A 94 7.93 10.97 -5.30
N GLU A 95 8.14 11.42 -6.53
CA GLU A 95 8.76 10.63 -7.60
C GLU A 95 10.24 10.37 -7.32
N ARG A 96 10.99 11.39 -6.92
CA ARG A 96 12.41 11.28 -6.60
C ARG A 96 12.65 10.32 -5.43
N ILE A 97 11.89 10.42 -4.36
CA ILE A 97 11.98 9.51 -3.21
C ILE A 97 11.52 8.11 -3.61
N GLY A 98 10.42 8.00 -4.39
CA GLY A 98 9.90 6.73 -4.88
C GLY A 98 10.86 5.96 -5.79
N GLY A 99 11.79 6.68 -6.47
CA GLY A 99 12.85 6.08 -7.29
C GLY A 99 14.02 5.48 -6.49
N LEU A 100 14.08 5.70 -5.17
CA LEU A 100 15.15 5.13 -4.35
C LEU A 100 14.92 3.63 -4.13
N PRO A 101 15.95 2.78 -4.28
CA PRO A 101 15.79 1.31 -4.31
C PRO A 101 15.29 0.71 -2.99
N PHE A 102 15.42 1.40 -1.87
CA PHE A 102 14.96 0.96 -0.56
C PHE A 102 13.57 1.48 -0.18
N VAL A 103 12.96 2.33 -1.02
CA VAL A 103 11.59 2.82 -0.85
C VAL A 103 10.66 1.91 -1.65
N THR A 104 9.72 1.27 -0.96
CA THR A 104 8.82 0.29 -1.60
C THR A 104 7.46 0.87 -1.95
N LEU A 105 7.12 2.02 -1.40
CA LEU A 105 5.88 2.73 -1.66
C LEU A 105 6.09 4.22 -1.44
N SER A 106 5.58 5.04 -2.35
CA SER A 106 5.55 6.50 -2.23
C SER A 106 4.24 7.00 -2.79
N TYR A 107 3.46 7.76 -1.99
CA TYR A 107 2.20 8.30 -2.45
C TYR A 107 1.79 9.57 -1.69
N ARG A 108 1.06 10.44 -2.38
CA ARG A 108 0.53 11.69 -1.84
C ARG A 108 -0.84 11.48 -1.16
N ARG A 109 -1.07 12.21 -0.07
CA ARG A 109 -2.40 12.39 0.54
C ARG A 109 -2.64 13.88 0.82
N PRO A 110 -3.90 14.34 0.86
CA PRO A 110 -4.19 15.71 1.27
C PRO A 110 -3.84 15.92 2.75
N LYS A 111 -3.33 17.11 3.07
CA LYS A 111 -3.16 17.57 4.45
C LYS A 111 -4.51 17.64 5.17
N ARG A 112 -4.50 17.53 6.48
CA ARG A 112 -5.69 17.68 7.33
C ARG A 112 -5.38 18.56 8.54
N PRO A 113 -6.37 19.19 9.16
CA PRO A 113 -6.18 19.93 10.42
C PRO A 113 -5.47 19.03 11.46
N GLY A 114 -4.40 19.53 12.07
CA GLY A 114 -3.57 18.77 13.01
C GLY A 114 -2.69 17.67 12.40
N TRP A 115 -2.68 17.51 11.06
CA TRP A 115 -1.87 16.52 10.35
C TRP A 115 -1.24 17.13 9.09
N PRO A 116 -0.06 17.75 9.18
CA PRO A 116 0.54 18.53 8.10
C PRO A 116 1.18 17.67 7.00
N TYR A 117 1.29 16.37 7.20
CA TYR A 117 2.01 15.47 6.30
C TYR A 117 1.18 15.16 5.05
N ASN A 118 1.82 15.27 3.87
CA ASN A 118 1.18 15.08 2.58
C ASN A 118 1.89 14.08 1.66
N LEU A 119 3.10 13.62 2.00
CA LEU A 119 3.77 12.51 1.33
C LEU A 119 4.00 11.37 2.33
N PHE A 120 3.78 10.14 1.86
CA PHE A 120 3.87 8.91 2.64
C PHE A 120 4.78 7.94 1.91
N THR A 121 5.83 7.48 2.58
CA THR A 121 6.80 6.53 2.00
C THR A 121 7.00 5.34 2.91
N MET A 122 7.06 4.12 2.34
CA MET A 122 7.31 2.90 3.08
C MET A 122 8.76 2.47 2.92
N ILE A 123 9.42 2.24 4.02
CA ILE A 123 10.82 1.82 4.11
C ILE A 123 10.90 0.53 4.92
N HIS A 124 11.74 -0.39 4.48
CA HIS A 124 12.01 -1.65 5.17
C HIS A 124 13.49 -1.74 5.54
N GLY A 125 13.76 -2.15 6.77
CA GLY A 125 15.12 -2.35 7.27
C GLY A 125 15.22 -3.60 8.15
N ARG A 126 16.45 -4.05 8.39
CA ARG A 126 16.71 -5.16 9.32
C ARG A 126 16.39 -4.75 10.76
N ASP A 127 16.67 -3.51 11.10
CA ASP A 127 16.41 -2.90 12.39
C ASP A 127 16.03 -1.42 12.26
N ARG A 128 15.70 -0.79 13.37
CA ARG A 128 15.30 0.62 13.41
C ARG A 128 16.42 1.58 13.00
N ALA A 129 17.67 1.26 13.35
CA ALA A 129 18.82 2.10 13.01
C ALA A 129 19.03 2.14 11.50
N ALA A 130 18.92 0.98 10.82
CA ALA A 130 19.00 0.91 9.37
C ALA A 130 17.91 1.73 8.68
N VAL A 131 16.67 1.72 9.22
CA VAL A 131 15.58 2.55 8.68
C VAL A 131 15.87 4.04 8.88
N LEU A 132 16.34 4.46 10.06
CA LEU A 132 16.67 5.86 10.33
C LEU A 132 17.81 6.35 9.42
N ALA A 133 18.84 5.57 9.21
CA ALA A 133 19.92 5.88 8.26
C ALA A 133 19.40 6.05 6.81
N GLN A 134 18.39 5.26 6.41
CA GLN A 134 17.73 5.44 5.11
C GLN A 134 16.92 6.73 5.05
N VAL A 135 16.26 7.13 6.14
CA VAL A 135 15.54 8.42 6.24
C VAL A 135 16.52 9.59 6.10
N ASP A 136 17.66 9.54 6.80
CA ASP A 136 18.69 10.56 6.70
C ASP A 136 19.24 10.63 5.26
N ARG A 137 19.49 9.49 4.63
CA ARG A 137 19.88 9.44 3.22
C ARG A 137 18.84 10.07 2.28
N ILE A 138 17.54 9.89 2.53
CA ILE A 138 16.49 10.58 1.76
C ILE A 138 16.63 12.09 1.93
N LYS A 139 16.80 12.56 3.17
CA LYS A 139 16.96 14.00 3.45
C LYS A 139 18.14 14.59 2.70
N ASP A 140 19.29 13.90 2.73
CA ASP A 140 20.50 14.36 2.05
C ASP A 140 20.33 14.38 0.53
N VAL A 141 19.90 13.28 -0.08
CA VAL A 141 19.76 13.12 -1.52
C VAL A 141 18.69 14.07 -2.08
N CYS A 142 17.61 14.32 -1.34
CA CYS A 142 16.49 15.15 -1.78
C CYS A 142 16.63 16.63 -1.34
N GLY A 143 17.67 17.00 -0.58
CA GLY A 143 17.87 18.34 -0.09
C GLY A 143 16.79 18.77 0.91
N LEU A 144 16.47 17.91 1.87
CA LEU A 144 15.38 18.09 2.84
C LEU A 144 15.88 18.14 4.30
N PRO A 145 16.98 18.84 4.65
CA PRO A 145 17.57 18.75 5.99
C PRO A 145 16.62 19.24 7.10
N SER A 146 15.78 20.22 6.79
CA SER A 146 14.88 20.87 7.75
C SER A 146 13.40 20.52 7.56
N VAL A 147 13.09 19.52 6.73
CA VAL A 147 11.69 19.12 6.51
C VAL A 147 11.17 18.32 7.70
N ASP A 148 10.01 18.75 8.22
CA ASP A 148 9.31 18.01 9.25
C ASP A 148 8.85 16.66 8.72
N CYS A 149 9.23 15.60 9.42
CA CYS A 149 8.88 14.24 9.10
C CYS A 149 8.70 13.41 10.37
N ALA A 150 7.82 12.43 10.30
CA ALA A 150 7.66 11.45 11.37
C ALA A 150 7.89 10.03 10.85
N VAL A 151 8.59 9.21 11.65
CA VAL A 151 8.89 7.82 11.32
C VAL A 151 7.98 6.92 12.16
N LEU A 152 6.99 6.33 11.51
CA LEU A 152 5.97 5.50 12.14
C LEU A 152 6.34 4.03 11.97
N PHE A 153 7.01 3.46 12.96
CA PHE A 153 7.36 2.04 12.93
C PHE A 153 6.13 1.15 13.13
N SER A 154 6.05 0.11 12.31
CA SER A 154 5.00 -0.91 12.46
C SER A 154 5.18 -1.64 13.80
N GLY A 155 4.15 -1.62 14.62
CA GLY A 155 4.05 -2.40 15.83
C GLY A 155 3.41 -3.77 15.59
N ARG A 156 2.36 -4.10 16.33
CA ARG A 156 1.62 -5.36 16.19
C ARG A 156 0.76 -5.35 14.92
N ARG A 157 0.95 -6.36 14.08
CA ARG A 157 0.12 -6.61 12.90
C ARG A 157 -1.11 -7.42 13.31
N PHE A 158 -2.30 -6.90 13.04
CA PHE A 158 -3.56 -7.61 13.32
C PHE A 158 -4.07 -8.37 12.08
N LYS A 159 -3.89 -7.80 10.87
CA LYS A 159 -4.32 -8.39 9.61
C LYS A 159 -3.50 -7.83 8.45
N GLN A 160 -3.09 -8.69 7.53
CA GLN A 160 -2.49 -8.32 6.27
C GLN A 160 -2.96 -9.28 5.19
N ARG A 161 -3.73 -8.77 4.25
CA ARG A 161 -4.17 -9.49 3.05
C ARG A 161 -4.49 -8.49 1.96
N GLY A 162 -4.46 -8.92 0.71
CA GLY A 162 -4.98 -8.16 -0.45
C GLY A 162 -6.48 -7.93 -0.35
N ALA A 163 -6.98 -7.00 -1.14
CA ALA A 163 -8.40 -6.84 -1.37
C ALA A 163 -8.94 -8.11 -2.06
N ARG A 164 -10.21 -8.43 -1.82
CA ARG A 164 -10.91 -9.53 -2.49
C ARG A 164 -11.86 -8.95 -3.52
N TYR A 165 -11.69 -9.36 -4.75
CA TYR A 165 -12.49 -8.93 -5.90
C TYR A 165 -13.36 -10.06 -6.45
N GLY A 166 -13.16 -11.30 -5.96
CA GLY A 166 -13.88 -12.49 -6.41
C GLY A 166 -15.38 -12.41 -6.12
N THR A 167 -16.16 -13.10 -6.92
CA THR A 167 -17.62 -13.10 -7.02
C THR A 167 -18.38 -13.69 -5.80
N ALA A 168 -17.83 -13.63 -4.60
CA ALA A 168 -18.56 -14.01 -3.38
C ALA A 168 -19.84 -13.18 -3.13
N ARG A 169 -20.37 -12.48 -4.16
CA ARG A 169 -21.65 -11.73 -4.14
C ARG A 169 -22.61 -12.11 -5.26
N LEU A 170 -22.62 -13.36 -5.69
CA LEU A 170 -23.76 -13.92 -6.42
C LEU A 170 -24.70 -14.71 -5.49
N GLY A 171 -24.77 -14.30 -4.22
CA GLY A 171 -25.89 -14.65 -3.36
C GLY A 171 -27.07 -13.70 -3.62
N PRO A 172 -28.34 -14.13 -3.45
CA PRO A 172 -29.51 -13.30 -3.70
C PRO A 172 -29.39 -11.99 -2.92
N ALA A 173 -29.76 -10.89 -3.55
CA ALA A 173 -29.76 -9.53 -3.03
C ALA A 173 -30.42 -9.50 -1.65
N ALA A 174 -29.66 -9.59 -0.59
CA ALA A 174 -30.12 -9.22 0.73
C ALA A 174 -30.37 -7.71 0.70
N THR A 175 -31.61 -7.33 0.83
CA THR A 175 -32.12 -5.98 1.00
C THR A 175 -31.20 -5.16 1.89
N ARG A 176 -30.57 -4.16 1.30
CA ARG A 176 -29.77 -3.16 2.02
C ARG A 176 -30.72 -2.35 2.93
N ASN A 177 -30.81 -2.76 4.17
CA ASN A 177 -31.30 -1.91 5.24
C ASN A 177 -30.23 -1.94 6.36
N SER A 178 -29.17 -1.16 6.19
CA SER A 178 -28.23 -0.84 7.27
C SER A 178 -27.72 0.57 7.01
N SER A 179 -28.24 1.50 7.78
CA SER A 179 -27.65 2.82 7.98
C SER A 179 -26.18 2.67 8.29
N PRO A 180 -25.28 3.55 7.79
CA PRO A 180 -23.88 3.49 8.14
C PRO A 180 -23.72 3.63 9.66
N PRO A 181 -22.81 2.87 10.29
CA PRO A 181 -22.55 3.05 11.70
C PRO A 181 -22.09 4.49 11.94
N SER A 182 -22.81 5.21 12.81
CA SER A 182 -22.43 6.52 13.28
C SER A 182 -21.08 6.38 13.99
N PHE A 183 -20.06 7.01 13.44
CA PHE A 183 -18.74 7.09 14.05
C PHE A 183 -18.82 8.14 15.15
N ASP A 184 -19.00 7.69 16.38
CA ASP A 184 -19.01 8.54 17.57
C ASP A 184 -17.57 8.99 17.86
N ALA A 185 -17.24 10.21 17.42
CA ALA A 185 -15.91 10.82 17.59
C ALA A 185 -15.55 11.10 19.05
N ALA A 186 -16.46 10.92 20.00
CA ALA A 186 -16.25 11.24 21.41
C ALA A 186 -15.52 10.14 22.22
N LYS A 187 -15.32 8.94 21.65
CA LYS A 187 -14.69 7.81 22.38
C LYS A 187 -13.22 7.53 22.04
N ALA A 188 -12.58 8.36 21.22
CA ALA A 188 -11.19 8.19 20.81
C ALA A 188 -10.17 9.12 21.52
N VAL A 189 -10.59 9.81 22.61
CA VAL A 189 -9.69 10.69 23.38
C VAL A 189 -9.49 10.09 24.76
N GLY A 190 -8.57 9.16 24.85
CA GLY A 190 -8.10 8.53 26.09
C GLY A 190 -6.69 7.98 25.93
N GLY A 191 -5.79 8.73 25.28
CA GLY A 191 -4.35 8.48 25.31
C GLY A 191 -3.68 9.37 26.38
N PRO A 192 -2.61 8.90 27.05
CA PRO A 192 -1.95 9.71 28.07
C PRO A 192 -1.36 10.99 27.46
N ALA A 193 -1.56 12.10 28.17
CA ALA A 193 -1.03 13.41 27.82
C ALA A 193 0.50 13.34 27.64
N MET A 194 1.00 13.82 26.52
CA MET A 194 2.43 14.01 26.30
C MET A 194 2.94 15.10 27.28
N PRO A 195 4.07 14.89 27.96
CA PRO A 195 4.66 15.93 28.80
C PRO A 195 5.06 17.13 27.94
N ALA A 196 4.75 18.31 28.41
CA ALA A 196 5.10 19.59 27.80
C ALA A 196 6.63 19.66 27.59
N ALA A 197 7.03 20.11 26.39
CA ALA A 197 8.42 20.40 26.08
C ALA A 197 8.92 21.51 27.03
N THR A 198 9.95 21.22 27.82
CA THR A 198 10.68 22.21 28.61
C THR A 198 11.45 23.15 27.67
N PRO A 199 11.35 24.47 27.85
CA PRO A 199 12.15 25.41 27.07
C PRO A 199 13.63 25.32 27.46
N ASN A 200 14.47 25.34 26.46
CA ASN A 200 15.91 25.37 26.58
C ASN A 200 16.37 26.65 27.30
N PRO A 201 17.29 26.58 28.28
CA PRO A 201 17.81 27.77 28.95
C PRO A 201 18.71 28.56 27.98
N PRO A 202 18.72 29.93 28.12
CA PRO A 202 19.54 30.77 27.26
C PRO A 202 21.00 30.78 27.70
N GLY A 203 21.87 30.63 26.75
CA GLY A 203 23.19 31.25 26.61
C GLY A 203 24.27 30.95 27.62
N LEU A 204 25.37 30.43 27.12
CA LEU A 204 26.73 30.84 27.53
C LEU A 204 27.62 30.76 26.28
N HIS A 205 28.00 31.94 25.75
CA HIS A 205 29.23 32.12 24.96
C HIS A 205 30.41 32.32 25.94
N PRO A 206 31.62 32.00 25.66
CA PRO A 206 32.45 32.74 24.71
C PRO A 206 32.88 31.95 23.48
#